data_c15e6bf9f0e4c02b2d97da98fe8be737
#
_entry.id   c15e6bf9f0e4c02b2d97da98fe8be737
#
_cell.length_a   1.000
_cell.length_b   1.000
_cell.length_c   1.000
_cell.angle_alpha   90.00
_cell.angle_beta   90.00
_cell.angle_gamma   90.00
#
_symmetry.space_group_name_H-M   'P 1'
#
loop_
_entity.id
_entity.type
_entity.pdbx_description
1 polymer ?
#
loop_
_entity_poly.entity_id
_entity_poly.type
_entity_poly.pdbx_seq_one_letter_code
_entity_poly.pdbx_strand_id
1 'polypeptide(L)'
;MSACVVNNPNKLCGFQTLNQVEDTSLVANAFGFLRTPLVFNPYDMPADVAITGVPFDIATSGRSGSRFGPQAIRNISTQLDWEHCRYPWDFCLKDKLKIMDCGDLVYSFGDAKSMAAALEAHTLKLLEAGKTCLTFGGDHFIPLPLLRAHYKHFCKNGEKLSLLHFDAHSDTYSNGSDADHGTMFYHAPMEGLIDPNRSVQLGIRTEYDKSLGFNVIHGAMANDLSVDEIVASIEKTVG
;
A
#
# COMPACT_ATOMS: atom_id res chain seq x y z
N MET A 1 -7.03 35.75 10.42
CA MET A 1 -6.71 34.42 9.84
C MET A 1 -5.35 34.56 9.16
N SER A 2 -4.31 34.15 9.83
CA SER A 2 -2.97 34.14 9.22
C SER A 2 -2.96 32.99 8.23
N ALA A 3 -2.92 33.32 6.95
CA ALA A 3 -2.65 32.33 5.92
C ALA A 3 -1.35 31.62 6.30
N CYS A 4 -1.35 30.30 6.28
CA CYS A 4 -0.13 29.51 6.37
C CYS A 4 0.77 29.95 5.22
N VAL A 5 1.65 30.90 5.48
CA VAL A 5 2.62 31.37 4.49
C VAL A 5 3.64 30.25 4.35
N VAL A 6 3.45 29.44 3.34
CA VAL A 6 4.43 28.43 2.93
C VAL A 6 5.64 29.17 2.38
N ASN A 7 6.49 29.68 3.25
CA ASN A 7 7.78 30.26 2.87
C ASN A 7 8.80 29.20 2.41
N ASN A 8 8.41 27.94 2.44
CA ASN A 8 9.20 26.84 1.89
C ASN A 8 8.27 25.93 1.07
N PRO A 9 8.32 25.98 -0.27
CA PRO A 9 7.51 25.12 -1.13
C PRO A 9 7.81 23.62 -0.92
N ASN A 10 8.82 23.29 -0.16
CA ASN A 10 9.21 21.94 0.17
C ASN A 10 8.70 21.46 1.53
N LYS A 11 8.06 22.32 2.34
CA LYS A 11 7.37 21.90 3.57
C LYS A 11 5.88 21.81 3.27
N LEU A 12 5.36 20.58 3.18
CA LEU A 12 3.95 20.35 3.43
C LEU A 12 3.65 20.94 4.83
N CYS A 13 2.69 21.87 4.92
CA CYS A 13 2.33 22.48 6.20
C CYS A 13 2.09 21.40 7.23
N GLY A 14 2.93 21.33 8.24
CA GLY A 14 2.66 20.52 9.41
C GLY A 14 1.35 20.96 10.06
N PHE A 15 0.66 20.04 10.72
CA PHE A 15 -0.56 20.37 11.46
C PHE A 15 -0.20 21.26 12.62
N GLN A 16 -0.69 22.51 12.61
CA GLN A 16 -0.55 23.40 13.76
C GLN A 16 -1.78 23.29 14.64
N THR A 17 -1.57 23.19 15.93
CA THR A 17 -2.66 23.25 16.91
C THR A 17 -3.33 24.62 16.90
N LEU A 18 -4.55 24.70 17.44
CA LEU A 18 -5.33 25.95 17.47
C LEU A 18 -4.63 27.11 18.19
N ASN A 19 -3.72 26.81 19.12
CA ASN A 19 -2.91 27.79 19.85
C ASN A 19 -1.50 27.97 19.28
N GLN A 20 -1.23 27.43 18.09
CA GLN A 20 0.05 27.55 17.40
C GLN A 20 1.27 26.95 18.14
N VAL A 21 1.02 26.05 19.06
CA VAL A 21 2.05 25.28 19.76
C VAL A 21 2.21 23.95 19.02
N GLU A 22 3.43 23.42 19.00
CA GLU A 22 3.70 22.08 18.47
C GLU A 22 2.86 21.04 19.19
N ASP A 23 2.13 20.20 18.44
CA ASP A 23 1.30 19.17 19.03
C ASP A 23 2.13 17.95 19.39
N THR A 24 2.38 17.80 20.66
CA THR A 24 3.06 16.65 21.25
C THR A 24 2.10 15.60 21.81
N SER A 25 0.79 15.78 21.64
CA SER A 25 -0.21 14.82 22.10
C SER A 25 -0.13 13.50 21.34
N LEU A 26 -0.08 12.39 22.08
CA LEU A 26 -0.11 11.04 21.53
C LEU A 26 -1.53 10.53 21.26
N VAL A 27 -2.56 11.22 21.75
CA VAL A 27 -3.94 10.72 21.77
C VAL A 27 -4.95 11.68 21.17
N ALA A 28 -4.57 12.91 20.86
CA ALA A 28 -5.46 13.95 20.35
C ALA A 28 -5.18 14.28 18.89
N ASN A 29 -6.16 14.89 18.26
CA ASN A 29 -6.16 15.38 16.88
C ASN A 29 -6.32 14.31 15.80
N ALA A 30 -6.66 14.77 14.60
CA ALA A 30 -6.78 13.96 13.40
C ALA A 30 -5.56 14.20 12.50
N PHE A 31 -4.70 13.21 12.41
CA PHE A 31 -3.50 13.25 11.57
C PHE A 31 -3.58 12.22 10.46
N GLY A 32 -2.90 12.48 9.37
CA GLY A 32 -2.46 11.47 8.43
C GLY A 32 -1.38 10.57 9.04
N PHE A 33 -0.98 9.57 8.30
CA PHE A 33 0.09 8.65 8.70
C PHE A 33 1.39 9.43 9.03
N LEU A 34 2.02 9.10 10.16
CA LEU A 34 3.20 9.81 10.69
C LEU A 34 2.96 11.34 10.82
N ARG A 35 1.77 11.75 11.25
CA ARG A 35 1.36 13.16 11.36
C ARG A 35 1.54 13.97 10.07
N THR A 36 1.51 13.32 8.91
CA THR A 36 1.52 14.02 7.62
C THR A 36 0.20 14.74 7.38
N PRO A 37 0.17 15.80 6.55
CA PRO A 37 -1.07 16.48 6.22
C PRO A 37 -2.06 15.55 5.51
N LEU A 38 -3.34 15.66 5.85
CA LEU A 38 -4.44 15.09 5.08
C LEU A 38 -4.70 15.98 3.86
N VAL A 39 -4.66 15.41 2.67
CA VAL A 39 -4.83 16.13 1.40
C VAL A 39 -5.96 15.49 0.59
N PHE A 40 -7.09 16.18 0.48
CA PHE A 40 -8.27 15.66 -0.23
C PHE A 40 -8.30 15.99 -1.73
N ASN A 41 -7.33 16.75 -2.23
CA ASN A 41 -7.06 16.94 -3.67
C ASN A 41 -5.59 16.61 -3.96
N PRO A 42 -5.21 15.32 -3.97
CA PRO A 42 -3.80 14.92 -3.95
C PRO A 42 -3.09 15.00 -5.31
N TYR A 43 -3.82 15.12 -6.41
CA TYR A 43 -3.23 14.94 -7.74
C TYR A 43 -2.30 16.07 -8.14
N ASP A 44 -2.63 17.30 -7.76
CA ASP A 44 -1.86 18.50 -8.09
C ASP A 44 -0.84 18.89 -7.00
N MET A 45 -0.84 18.18 -5.87
CA MET A 45 0.06 18.47 -4.75
C MET A 45 1.43 17.83 -4.97
N PRO A 46 2.53 18.55 -4.74
CA PRO A 46 3.87 17.98 -4.86
C PRO A 46 4.16 17.02 -3.70
N ALA A 47 4.29 15.75 -4.00
CA ALA A 47 4.70 14.73 -3.05
C ALA A 47 5.43 13.59 -3.79
N ASP A 48 6.35 12.91 -3.09
CA ASP A 48 7.04 11.71 -3.58
C ASP A 48 6.17 10.47 -3.30
N VAL A 49 5.52 10.46 -2.13
CA VAL A 49 4.69 9.34 -1.67
C VAL A 49 3.28 9.83 -1.33
N ALA A 50 2.27 9.17 -1.89
CA ALA A 50 0.86 9.38 -1.61
C ALA A 50 0.28 8.16 -0.89
N ILE A 51 -0.29 8.38 0.29
CA ILE A 51 -0.89 7.33 1.12
C ILE A 51 -2.40 7.35 0.94
N THR A 52 -3.00 6.18 0.71
CA THR A 52 -4.45 6.03 0.58
C THR A 52 -4.93 4.90 1.49
N GLY A 53 -5.93 5.15 2.30
CA GLY A 53 -6.64 4.12 3.04
C GLY A 53 -7.77 3.51 2.20
N VAL A 54 -7.96 2.20 2.32
CA VAL A 54 -9.06 1.47 1.67
C VAL A 54 -9.82 0.68 2.72
N PRO A 55 -10.81 1.29 3.39
CA PRO A 55 -11.58 0.68 4.46
C PRO A 55 -12.64 -0.30 3.92
N PHE A 56 -12.18 -1.36 3.27
CA PHE A 56 -12.99 -2.42 2.63
C PHE A 56 -12.71 -3.76 3.30
N ASP A 57 -13.72 -4.61 3.51
CA ASP A 57 -13.56 -5.96 4.07
C ASP A 57 -14.73 -6.92 3.77
N ILE A 58 -15.49 -6.66 2.71
CA ILE A 58 -16.60 -7.55 2.34
C ILE A 58 -16.19 -8.74 1.47
N ALA A 59 -14.91 -8.82 1.06
CA ALA A 59 -14.36 -9.98 0.37
C ALA A 59 -13.73 -11.01 1.32
N THR A 60 -13.74 -10.77 2.62
CA THR A 60 -13.20 -11.70 3.63
C THR A 60 -14.06 -12.94 3.78
N SER A 61 -13.43 -14.12 3.89
CA SER A 61 -14.10 -15.39 4.08
C SER A 61 -14.48 -15.69 5.55
N GLY A 62 -13.85 -15.02 6.49
CA GLY A 62 -14.01 -15.27 7.92
C GLY A 62 -14.56 -14.06 8.67
N ARG A 63 -13.73 -13.47 9.51
CA ARG A 63 -14.13 -12.33 10.34
C ARG A 63 -13.93 -11.02 9.60
N SER A 64 -14.95 -10.19 9.53
CA SER A 64 -14.85 -8.79 9.13
C SER A 64 -14.12 -7.95 10.20
N GLY A 65 -13.70 -6.74 9.85
CA GLY A 65 -13.05 -5.78 10.76
C GLY A 65 -11.78 -5.20 10.18
N SER A 66 -11.21 -5.78 9.14
CA SER A 66 -10.02 -5.22 8.48
C SER A 66 -10.25 -3.83 7.88
N ARG A 67 -11.52 -3.43 7.64
CA ARG A 67 -11.87 -2.05 7.25
C ARG A 67 -11.38 -0.97 8.22
N PHE A 68 -11.12 -1.32 9.47
CA PHE A 68 -10.56 -0.40 10.47
C PHE A 68 -9.02 -0.29 10.41
N GLY A 69 -8.37 -1.09 9.56
CA GLY A 69 -6.91 -1.11 9.41
C GLY A 69 -6.30 0.25 9.09
N PRO A 70 -6.78 0.99 8.07
CA PRO A 70 -6.23 2.29 7.72
C PRO A 70 -6.26 3.29 8.89
N GLN A 71 -7.38 3.36 9.61
CA GLN A 71 -7.53 4.21 10.80
C GLN A 71 -6.59 3.78 11.93
N ALA A 72 -6.50 2.49 12.21
CA ALA A 72 -5.65 1.96 13.26
C ALA A 72 -4.17 2.24 12.98
N ILE A 73 -3.73 2.05 11.75
CA ILE A 73 -2.35 2.33 11.30
C ILE A 73 -2.04 3.82 11.47
N ARG A 74 -2.93 4.73 11.03
CA ARG A 74 -2.74 6.17 11.21
C ARG A 74 -2.64 6.55 12.69
N ASN A 75 -3.55 6.04 13.51
CA ASN A 75 -3.57 6.35 14.94
C ASN A 75 -2.27 5.95 15.63
N ILE A 76 -1.81 4.71 15.43
CA ILE A 76 -0.59 4.25 16.09
C ILE A 76 0.67 4.92 15.52
N SER A 77 0.67 5.30 14.27
CA SER A 77 1.80 5.96 13.61
C SER A 77 2.12 7.34 14.21
N THR A 78 1.15 7.99 14.87
CA THR A 78 1.39 9.28 15.55
C THR A 78 2.44 9.16 16.64
N GLN A 79 2.56 8.01 17.29
CA GLN A 79 3.58 7.72 18.28
C GLN A 79 4.96 7.53 17.64
N LEU A 80 5.01 7.06 16.41
CA LEU A 80 6.26 6.87 15.69
C LEU A 80 6.90 8.20 15.28
N ASP A 81 6.14 9.26 15.19
CA ASP A 81 6.60 10.59 14.82
C ASP A 81 7.01 11.47 16.03
N TRP A 82 7.00 10.89 17.22
CA TRP A 82 7.46 11.57 18.44
C TRP A 82 8.93 11.92 18.38
N GLU A 83 9.76 11.01 17.86
CA GLU A 83 11.18 11.23 17.66
C GLU A 83 11.43 11.65 16.21
N HIS A 84 12.22 12.72 16.04
CA HIS A 84 12.55 13.24 14.71
C HIS A 84 13.25 12.17 13.84
N CYS A 85 14.24 11.47 14.40
CA CYS A 85 14.91 10.36 13.73
C CYS A 85 14.77 9.08 14.57
N ARG A 86 14.53 7.93 13.91
CA ARG A 86 14.33 6.67 14.60
C ARG A 86 15.54 5.77 14.54
N TYR A 87 15.94 5.33 15.74
CA TYR A 87 16.90 4.23 15.82
C TYR A 87 16.37 2.97 15.11
N PRO A 88 17.18 2.23 14.33
CA PRO A 88 18.63 2.41 14.15
C PRO A 88 19.02 3.30 12.95
N TRP A 89 18.08 3.96 12.29
CA TRP A 89 18.35 4.79 11.12
C TRP A 89 19.01 6.11 11.53
N ASP A 90 19.95 6.57 10.70
CA ASP A 90 20.70 7.83 10.87
C ASP A 90 20.11 8.99 10.05
N PHE A 91 18.87 8.84 9.59
CA PHE A 91 18.15 9.84 8.83
C PHE A 91 16.70 9.99 9.27
N CYS A 92 16.13 11.14 8.99
CA CYS A 92 14.71 11.40 9.14
C CYS A 92 13.98 11.17 7.83
N LEU A 93 12.92 10.36 7.88
CA LEU A 93 12.13 10.04 6.70
C LEU A 93 11.55 11.29 6.03
N LYS A 94 11.03 12.22 6.82
CA LYS A 94 10.42 13.47 6.35
C LYS A 94 11.42 14.46 5.73
N ASP A 95 12.72 14.32 6.05
CA ASP A 95 13.78 15.13 5.42
C ASP A 95 14.17 14.58 4.05
N LYS A 96 13.87 13.29 3.79
CA LYS A 96 14.20 12.60 2.54
C LYS A 96 13.03 12.53 1.56
N LEU A 97 11.81 12.39 2.07
CA LEU A 97 10.61 12.17 1.26
C LEU A 97 9.50 13.16 1.63
N LYS A 98 8.87 13.71 0.62
CA LYS A 98 7.61 14.46 0.77
C LYS A 98 6.46 13.46 0.78
N ILE A 99 5.88 13.26 1.95
CA ILE A 99 4.79 12.30 2.14
C ILE A 99 3.49 13.07 2.35
N MET A 100 2.41 12.65 1.69
CA MET A 100 1.06 13.13 1.95
C MET A 100 0.11 11.96 2.19
N ASP A 101 -0.95 12.20 2.97
CA ASP A 101 -2.02 11.24 3.20
C ASP A 101 -3.29 11.72 2.49
N CYS A 102 -3.82 10.92 1.57
CA CYS A 102 -5.02 11.22 0.79
C CYS A 102 -6.33 10.95 1.56
N GLY A 103 -6.21 10.50 2.82
CA GLY A 103 -7.37 9.99 3.54
C GLY A 103 -7.83 8.63 3.03
N ASP A 104 -9.12 8.35 3.18
CA ASP A 104 -9.71 7.09 2.76
C ASP A 104 -10.42 7.21 1.43
N LEU A 105 -10.34 6.14 0.63
CA LEU A 105 -11.03 6.02 -0.64
C LEU A 105 -12.55 6.09 -0.44
N VAL A 106 -13.23 6.87 -1.28
CA VAL A 106 -14.68 6.97 -1.33
C VAL A 106 -15.23 6.06 -2.43
N TYR A 107 -16.16 5.20 -2.07
CA TYR A 107 -16.86 4.27 -2.98
C TYR A 107 -18.25 3.94 -2.46
N SER A 108 -19.10 3.27 -3.27
CA SER A 108 -20.41 2.80 -2.83
C SER A 108 -20.29 1.64 -1.85
N PHE A 109 -20.70 1.83 -0.61
CA PHE A 109 -20.63 0.80 0.43
C PHE A 109 -21.39 -0.48 0.03
N GLY A 110 -20.79 -1.65 0.33
CA GLY A 110 -21.37 -2.93 -0.04
C GLY A 110 -21.15 -3.34 -1.50
N ASP A 111 -20.44 -2.54 -2.29
CA ASP A 111 -20.16 -2.80 -3.70
C ASP A 111 -18.65 -2.93 -3.96
N ALA A 112 -18.18 -4.18 -4.08
CA ALA A 112 -16.79 -4.48 -4.36
C ALA A 112 -16.32 -3.97 -5.74
N LYS A 113 -17.20 -3.94 -6.74
CA LYS A 113 -16.88 -3.42 -8.07
C LYS A 113 -16.70 -1.91 -8.05
N SER A 114 -17.56 -1.21 -7.31
CA SER A 114 -17.42 0.23 -7.09
C SER A 114 -16.10 0.56 -6.39
N MET A 115 -15.74 -0.20 -5.35
CA MET A 115 -14.47 -0.04 -4.65
C MET A 115 -13.28 -0.28 -5.60
N ALA A 116 -13.28 -1.38 -6.33
CA ALA A 116 -12.18 -1.72 -7.25
C ALA A 116 -12.00 -0.66 -8.34
N ALA A 117 -13.10 -0.21 -8.96
CA ALA A 117 -13.05 0.83 -9.99
C ALA A 117 -12.56 2.18 -9.44
N ALA A 118 -13.01 2.56 -8.25
CA ALA A 118 -12.57 3.80 -7.60
C ALA A 118 -11.08 3.74 -7.21
N LEU A 119 -10.60 2.61 -6.66
CA LEU A 119 -9.21 2.42 -6.28
C LEU A 119 -8.28 2.43 -7.50
N GLU A 120 -8.66 1.72 -8.56
CA GLU A 120 -7.89 1.69 -9.80
C GLU A 120 -7.77 3.09 -10.41
N ALA A 121 -8.88 3.82 -10.53
CA ALA A 121 -8.89 5.17 -11.10
C ALA A 121 -8.08 6.18 -10.24
N HIS A 122 -8.21 6.11 -8.92
CA HIS A 122 -7.46 6.97 -8.01
C HIS A 122 -5.96 6.69 -8.10
N THR A 123 -5.57 5.42 -8.02
CA THR A 123 -4.16 5.01 -8.10
C THR A 123 -3.53 5.41 -9.43
N LEU A 124 -4.23 5.18 -10.55
CA LEU A 124 -3.74 5.58 -11.87
C LEU A 124 -3.44 7.09 -11.94
N LYS A 125 -4.34 7.94 -11.43
CA LYS A 125 -4.11 9.39 -11.37
C LYS A 125 -2.92 9.79 -10.51
N LEU A 126 -2.68 9.10 -9.39
CA LEU A 126 -1.51 9.34 -8.55
C LEU A 126 -0.21 8.97 -9.28
N LEU A 127 -0.21 7.84 -9.98
CA LEU A 127 0.94 7.40 -10.78
C LEU A 127 1.22 8.35 -11.95
N GLU A 128 0.17 8.79 -12.67
CA GLU A 128 0.27 9.79 -13.74
C GLU A 128 0.81 11.14 -13.22
N ALA A 129 0.53 11.48 -11.97
CA ALA A 129 1.08 12.65 -11.29
C ALA A 129 2.50 12.40 -10.70
N GLY A 130 3.15 11.27 -11.05
CA GLY A 130 4.53 10.95 -10.69
C GLY A 130 4.73 10.53 -9.23
N LYS A 131 3.70 10.01 -8.55
CA LYS A 131 3.77 9.66 -7.14
C LYS A 131 3.95 8.15 -6.93
N THR A 132 4.71 7.79 -5.91
CA THR A 132 4.70 6.42 -5.39
C THR A 132 3.48 6.22 -4.50
N CYS A 133 2.73 5.14 -4.71
CA CYS A 133 1.52 4.84 -3.96
C CYS A 133 1.83 3.90 -2.79
N LEU A 134 1.40 4.29 -1.58
CA LEU A 134 1.35 3.42 -0.40
C LEU A 134 -0.11 3.26 0.01
N THR A 135 -0.62 2.03 0.01
CA THR A 135 -2.03 1.76 0.28
C THR A 135 -2.19 0.98 1.57
N PHE A 136 -3.05 1.48 2.47
CA PHE A 136 -3.43 0.78 3.69
C PHE A 136 -4.75 0.06 3.49
N GLY A 137 -4.75 -1.27 3.56
CA GLY A 137 -5.96 -2.07 3.59
C GLY A 137 -6.48 -2.25 5.02
N GLY A 138 -7.45 -2.82 5.13
CA GLY A 138 -8.60 -3.48 4.61
C GLY A 138 -8.32 -4.90 4.13
N ASP A 139 -9.15 -5.27 3.26
CA ASP A 139 -9.21 -6.59 2.66
C ASP A 139 -8.06 -6.83 1.69
N HIS A 140 -7.55 -8.08 1.65
CA HIS A 140 -6.46 -8.43 0.74
C HIS A 140 -6.89 -8.55 -0.75
N PHE A 141 -8.15 -8.32 -1.06
CA PHE A 141 -8.61 -8.16 -2.45
C PHE A 141 -8.07 -6.90 -3.14
N ILE A 142 -7.74 -5.84 -2.38
CA ILE A 142 -7.30 -4.54 -2.93
C ILE A 142 -6.06 -4.58 -3.85
N PRO A 143 -5.10 -5.53 -3.77
CA PRO A 143 -4.01 -5.65 -4.71
C PRO A 143 -4.44 -5.77 -6.18
N LEU A 144 -5.55 -6.43 -6.50
CA LEU A 144 -5.96 -6.61 -7.90
C LEU A 144 -6.24 -5.29 -8.63
N PRO A 145 -7.10 -4.38 -8.12
CA PRO A 145 -7.27 -3.06 -8.74
C PRO A 145 -5.98 -2.20 -8.71
N LEU A 146 -5.13 -2.34 -7.70
CA LEU A 146 -3.82 -1.67 -7.67
C LEU A 146 -2.92 -2.15 -8.80
N LEU A 147 -2.83 -3.47 -9.02
CA LEU A 147 -2.06 -4.06 -10.13
C LEU A 147 -2.57 -3.60 -11.49
N ARG A 148 -3.90 -3.51 -11.66
CA ARG A 148 -4.50 -2.98 -12.91
C ARG A 148 -4.06 -1.54 -13.18
N ALA A 149 -4.06 -0.67 -12.16
CA ALA A 149 -3.59 0.71 -12.29
C ALA A 149 -2.10 0.79 -12.63
N HIS A 150 -1.25 0.04 -11.93
CA HIS A 150 0.19 -0.01 -12.19
C HIS A 150 0.50 -0.55 -13.58
N TYR A 151 -0.17 -1.62 -13.99
CA TYR A 151 -0.01 -2.18 -15.32
C TYR A 151 -0.36 -1.15 -16.41
N LYS A 152 -1.48 -0.45 -16.27
CA LYS A 152 -1.90 0.60 -17.22
C LYS A 152 -0.88 1.74 -17.33
N HIS A 153 -0.23 2.08 -16.22
CA HIS A 153 0.73 3.18 -16.18
C HIS A 153 2.11 2.78 -16.71
N PHE A 154 2.65 1.64 -16.26
CA PHE A 154 4.04 1.25 -16.49
C PHE A 154 4.24 0.31 -17.66
N CYS A 155 3.28 -0.60 -17.93
CA CYS A 155 3.48 -1.64 -18.92
C CYS A 155 3.04 -1.21 -20.32
N LYS A 156 3.95 -1.31 -21.26
CA LYS A 156 3.73 -1.01 -22.68
C LYS A 156 4.24 -2.19 -23.50
N ASN A 157 3.72 -2.35 -24.72
CA ASN A 157 4.24 -3.36 -25.66
C ASN A 157 4.27 -4.82 -25.15
N GLY A 158 3.34 -5.19 -24.25
CA GLY A 158 3.26 -6.55 -23.72
C GLY A 158 4.17 -6.83 -22.51
N GLU A 159 4.81 -5.81 -21.96
CA GLU A 159 5.51 -5.90 -20.67
C GLU A 159 4.52 -6.30 -19.56
N LYS A 160 5.07 -6.92 -18.51
CA LYS A 160 4.28 -7.32 -17.33
C LYS A 160 4.99 -6.88 -16.07
N LEU A 161 4.21 -6.65 -15.02
CA LEU A 161 4.74 -6.36 -13.70
C LEU A 161 5.37 -7.62 -13.08
N SER A 162 6.29 -7.43 -12.15
CA SER A 162 6.74 -8.43 -11.19
C SER A 162 6.08 -8.18 -9.85
N LEU A 163 5.70 -9.25 -9.15
CA LEU A 163 5.10 -9.20 -7.82
C LEU A 163 6.11 -9.68 -6.77
N LEU A 164 6.29 -8.90 -5.72
CA LEU A 164 6.91 -9.36 -4.48
C LEU A 164 5.85 -9.39 -3.38
N HIS A 165 5.46 -10.60 -2.96
CA HIS A 165 4.35 -10.84 -2.05
C HIS A 165 4.84 -11.49 -0.75
N PHE A 166 4.56 -10.84 0.38
CA PHE A 166 4.87 -11.32 1.73
C PHE A 166 3.59 -11.75 2.43
N ASP A 167 3.32 -13.04 2.51
CA ASP A 167 2.11 -13.57 3.10
C ASP A 167 2.27 -15.00 3.59
N ALA A 168 1.30 -15.44 4.41
CA ALA A 168 1.11 -16.83 4.80
C ALA A 168 0.40 -17.66 3.72
N HIS A 169 -0.40 -17.00 2.86
CA HIS A 169 -1.24 -17.60 1.83
C HIS A 169 -0.79 -17.16 0.44
N SER A 170 -1.01 -18.01 -0.55
CA SER A 170 -0.63 -17.68 -1.94
C SER A 170 -1.66 -16.80 -2.64
N ASP A 171 -2.91 -16.84 -2.20
CA ASP A 171 -4.07 -16.15 -2.78
C ASP A 171 -4.24 -16.40 -4.28
N THR A 172 -4.05 -17.67 -4.64
CA THR A 172 -4.10 -18.19 -6.02
C THR A 172 -5.27 -19.13 -6.25
N TYR A 173 -6.34 -19.04 -5.47
CA TYR A 173 -7.52 -19.89 -5.64
C TYR A 173 -8.28 -19.53 -6.92
N SER A 174 -8.57 -20.56 -7.74
CA SER A 174 -9.29 -20.39 -9.02
C SER A 174 -10.83 -20.44 -8.88
N ASN A 175 -11.33 -20.93 -7.74
CA ASN A 175 -12.75 -21.21 -7.53
C ASN A 175 -13.51 -20.11 -6.77
N GLY A 176 -12.85 -19.01 -6.42
CA GLY A 176 -13.45 -17.89 -5.73
C GLY A 176 -14.18 -16.93 -6.69
N SER A 177 -14.87 -15.95 -6.12
CA SER A 177 -15.45 -14.87 -6.91
C SER A 177 -14.38 -13.89 -7.40
N ASP A 178 -14.74 -13.04 -8.37
CA ASP A 178 -13.86 -11.97 -8.89
C ASP A 178 -13.43 -10.97 -7.79
N ALA A 179 -14.17 -10.92 -6.68
CA ALA A 179 -13.89 -10.08 -5.53
C ALA A 179 -13.76 -10.94 -4.28
N ASP A 180 -12.65 -11.63 -4.15
CA ASP A 180 -12.32 -12.54 -3.05
C ASP A 180 -10.86 -12.31 -2.66
N HIS A 181 -10.57 -12.34 -1.36
CA HIS A 181 -9.25 -12.09 -0.82
C HIS A 181 -8.23 -13.23 -1.05
N GLY A 182 -8.67 -14.36 -1.57
CA GLY A 182 -7.82 -15.51 -1.88
C GLY A 182 -7.61 -15.75 -3.38
N THR A 183 -8.10 -14.87 -4.26
CA THR A 183 -8.12 -15.12 -5.71
C THR A 183 -7.34 -14.11 -6.55
N MET A 184 -6.91 -12.99 -5.99
CA MET A 184 -6.35 -11.89 -6.77
C MET A 184 -5.06 -12.28 -7.48
N PHE A 185 -4.23 -13.16 -6.93
CA PHE A 185 -3.01 -13.63 -7.61
C PHE A 185 -3.23 -14.85 -8.51
N TYR A 186 -4.47 -15.33 -8.61
CA TYR A 186 -4.92 -16.14 -9.73
C TYR A 186 -5.37 -15.24 -10.90
N HIS A 187 -6.17 -14.22 -10.62
CA HIS A 187 -6.70 -13.31 -11.65
C HIS A 187 -5.61 -12.44 -12.29
N ALA A 188 -4.66 -11.94 -11.51
CA ALA A 188 -3.63 -11.04 -12.03
C ALA A 188 -2.81 -11.61 -13.19
N PRO A 189 -2.28 -12.85 -13.16
CA PRO A 189 -1.63 -13.46 -14.32
C PRO A 189 -2.61 -13.82 -15.44
N MET A 190 -3.86 -14.21 -15.15
CA MET A 190 -4.86 -14.50 -16.15
C MET A 190 -5.27 -13.23 -16.94
N GLU A 191 -5.30 -12.08 -16.30
CA GLU A 191 -5.47 -10.77 -16.93
C GLU A 191 -4.20 -10.27 -17.65
N GLY A 192 -3.07 -10.97 -17.50
CA GLY A 192 -1.79 -10.57 -18.10
C GLY A 192 -1.09 -9.42 -17.40
N LEU A 193 -1.48 -9.09 -16.16
CA LEU A 193 -0.93 -7.95 -15.42
C LEU A 193 0.47 -8.21 -14.88
N ILE A 194 0.72 -9.44 -14.41
CA ILE A 194 1.99 -9.86 -13.81
C ILE A 194 2.59 -11.07 -14.54
N ASP A 195 3.90 -11.21 -14.42
CA ASP A 195 4.61 -12.44 -14.82
C ASP A 195 4.93 -13.28 -13.57
N PRO A 196 4.24 -14.40 -13.34
CA PRO A 196 4.52 -15.25 -12.19
C PRO A 196 5.94 -15.79 -12.13
N ASN A 197 6.57 -16.06 -13.28
CA ASN A 197 7.95 -16.56 -13.33
C ASN A 197 8.97 -15.52 -12.87
N ARG A 198 8.60 -14.25 -12.91
CA ARG A 198 9.38 -13.11 -12.40
C ARG A 198 8.78 -12.52 -11.12
N SER A 199 8.02 -13.32 -10.39
CA SER A 199 7.35 -12.93 -9.15
C SER A 199 7.72 -13.87 -8.03
N VAL A 200 7.81 -13.33 -6.80
CA VAL A 200 8.17 -14.07 -5.60
C VAL A 200 7.06 -13.97 -4.57
N GLN A 201 6.68 -15.10 -3.98
CA GLN A 201 5.82 -15.19 -2.81
C GLN A 201 6.61 -15.74 -1.63
N LEU A 202 6.80 -14.92 -0.59
CA LEU A 202 7.62 -15.24 0.58
C LEU A 202 6.76 -15.46 1.82
N GLY A 203 7.00 -16.56 2.53
CA GLY A 203 6.36 -16.87 3.81
C GLY A 203 5.16 -17.79 3.70
N ILE A 204 4.86 -18.32 2.52
CA ILE A 204 3.70 -19.17 2.26
C ILE A 204 3.73 -20.43 3.13
N ARG A 205 2.61 -20.72 3.79
CA ARG A 205 2.43 -21.87 4.69
C ARG A 205 1.24 -22.75 4.33
N THR A 206 0.58 -22.46 3.21
CA THR A 206 -0.56 -23.22 2.70
C THR A 206 -0.23 -23.89 1.38
N GLU A 207 -1.12 -24.76 0.90
CA GLU A 207 -1.06 -25.29 -0.45
C GLU A 207 -1.25 -24.19 -1.47
N TYR A 208 -0.67 -24.34 -2.65
CA TYR A 208 -0.77 -23.43 -3.77
C TYR A 208 -0.62 -24.18 -5.10
N ASP A 209 -1.17 -23.60 -6.15
CA ASP A 209 -1.06 -24.18 -7.49
C ASP A 209 0.31 -23.83 -8.12
N LYS A 210 1.18 -24.86 -8.20
CA LYS A 210 2.51 -24.72 -8.80
C LYS A 210 2.47 -24.45 -10.31
N SER A 211 1.37 -24.77 -10.97
CA SER A 211 1.23 -24.60 -12.43
C SER A 211 1.19 -23.13 -12.85
N LEU A 212 0.86 -22.21 -11.92
CA LEU A 212 0.88 -20.76 -12.17
C LEU A 212 2.28 -20.19 -12.37
N GLY A 213 3.33 -20.85 -11.85
CA GLY A 213 4.72 -20.47 -12.12
C GLY A 213 5.34 -19.49 -11.12
N PHE A 214 4.67 -19.16 -10.00
CA PHE A 214 5.26 -18.32 -8.96
C PHE A 214 6.47 -18.98 -8.29
N ASN A 215 7.48 -18.17 -7.97
CA ASN A 215 8.62 -18.59 -7.16
C ASN A 215 8.24 -18.46 -5.68
N VAL A 216 8.00 -19.58 -5.02
CA VAL A 216 7.51 -19.61 -3.64
C VAL A 216 8.64 -19.96 -2.68
N ILE A 217 8.92 -19.07 -1.73
CA ILE A 217 9.79 -19.31 -0.59
C ILE A 217 8.88 -19.58 0.62
N HIS A 218 8.77 -20.85 1.00
CA HIS A 218 7.92 -21.25 2.13
C HIS A 218 8.38 -20.67 3.46
N GLY A 219 7.45 -20.42 4.36
CA GLY A 219 7.74 -19.83 5.68
C GLY A 219 8.77 -20.65 6.48
N ALA A 220 8.72 -21.99 6.44
CA ALA A 220 9.73 -22.83 7.08
C ALA A 220 11.12 -22.62 6.47
N MET A 221 11.23 -22.59 5.14
CA MET A 221 12.49 -22.34 4.43
C MET A 221 13.02 -20.93 4.71
N ALA A 222 12.14 -19.92 4.75
CA ALA A 222 12.52 -18.55 5.03
C ALA A 222 13.13 -18.37 6.43
N ASN A 223 12.73 -19.19 7.40
CA ASN A 223 13.30 -19.17 8.75
C ASN A 223 14.74 -19.73 8.81
N ASP A 224 15.12 -20.57 7.85
CA ASP A 224 16.44 -21.22 7.80
C ASP A 224 17.44 -20.39 6.96
N LEU A 225 16.95 -19.40 6.19
CA LEU A 225 17.77 -18.54 5.34
C LEU A 225 18.13 -17.24 6.06
N SER A 226 19.32 -16.73 5.78
CA SER A 226 19.71 -15.36 6.13
C SER A 226 18.94 -14.35 5.25
N VAL A 227 18.89 -13.10 5.70
CA VAL A 227 18.29 -12.01 4.94
C VAL A 227 18.99 -11.86 3.57
N ASP A 228 20.32 -11.98 3.53
CA ASP A 228 21.10 -11.83 2.29
C ASP A 228 20.77 -12.95 1.28
N GLU A 229 20.56 -14.18 1.74
CA GLU A 229 20.16 -15.29 0.88
C GLU A 229 18.75 -15.11 0.32
N ILE A 230 17.81 -14.58 1.15
CA ILE A 230 16.46 -14.24 0.69
C ILE A 230 16.53 -13.13 -0.36
N VAL A 231 17.27 -12.05 -0.10
CA VAL A 231 17.45 -10.93 -1.04
C VAL A 231 18.05 -11.41 -2.34
N ALA A 232 19.12 -12.19 -2.32
CA ALA A 232 19.75 -12.75 -3.52
C ALA A 232 18.77 -13.62 -4.34
N SER A 233 17.89 -14.39 -3.66
CA SER A 233 16.86 -15.19 -4.33
C SER A 233 15.80 -14.31 -5.01
N ILE A 234 15.39 -13.20 -4.35
CA ILE A 234 14.45 -12.23 -4.91
C ILE A 234 15.07 -11.55 -6.13
N GLU A 235 16.27 -11.00 -6.00
CA GLU A 235 16.99 -10.32 -7.10
C GLU A 235 17.16 -11.21 -8.32
N LYS A 236 17.55 -12.48 -8.11
CA LYS A 236 17.67 -13.45 -9.19
C LYS A 236 16.36 -13.68 -9.96
N THR A 237 15.23 -13.55 -9.28
CA THR A 237 13.90 -13.83 -9.86
C THR A 237 13.30 -12.60 -10.52
N VAL A 238 13.40 -11.45 -9.86
CA VAL A 238 12.74 -10.20 -10.30
C VAL A 238 13.59 -9.47 -11.35
N GLY A 239 14.89 -9.57 -11.27
CA GLY A 239 15.86 -8.97 -12.21
C GLY A 239 16.45 -7.69 -11.71
#